data_0db776bab684c934a0f57e1841eee2d4
#
_entry.id   0db776bab684c934a0f57e1841eee2d4
#
_cell.length_a   1.000
_cell.length_b   1.000
_cell.length_c   1.000
_cell.angle_alpha   90.00
_cell.angle_beta   90.00
_cell.angle_gamma   90.00
#
_symmetry.space_group_name_H-M   'P 1'
#
loop_
_entity.id
_entity.type
_entity.pdbx_description
1 polymer ?
#
loop_
_entity_poly.entity_id
_entity_poly.type
_entity_poly.pdbx_seq_one_letter_code
_entity_poly.pdbx_strand_id
1 'polypeptide(L)'
;TGAPIEHLEFEDVGYWDEITQVFEWADTHVTSTMYICWAAQAGLYYHYGVPKHQLPKKKFGVFRQYPLTPHIPLFRGFDDSFNMPHSRHTEVRPEDIRIHSELDIVAESAESGTSIVYAHNGRQIFITGHMEYEPYTLDKEYRRDKDIRVDSEYRRDMGKRDDVVMPKNYYIGDDPSQKPHVTWRAHANLLFSNWINYYIYQETPYNIEEIG
;
A
#
# COMPACT_ATOMS: atom_id res chain seq x y z
N THR A 1 -5.70 -0.90 -5.95
CA THR A 1 -4.80 -1.85 -5.28
C THR A 1 -3.51 -2.04 -6.09
N GLY A 2 -2.64 -3.00 -5.71
CA GLY A 2 -1.36 -3.27 -6.36
C GLY A 2 -1.49 -3.77 -7.79
N ALA A 3 -0.47 -3.47 -8.62
CA ALA A 3 -0.34 -3.95 -9.99
C ALA A 3 1.13 -4.21 -10.31
N PRO A 4 1.47 -5.28 -11.06
CA PRO A 4 2.86 -5.67 -11.34
C PRO A 4 3.45 -4.90 -12.54
N ILE A 5 3.23 -3.59 -12.61
CA ILE A 5 3.60 -2.67 -13.68
C ILE A 5 4.44 -1.49 -13.19
N GLU A 6 5.10 -1.65 -12.07
CA GLU A 6 5.88 -0.59 -11.37
C GLU A 6 7.06 -0.05 -12.20
N HIS A 7 7.50 -0.81 -13.23
CA HIS A 7 8.58 -0.44 -14.13
C HIS A 7 8.16 0.54 -15.24
N LEU A 8 6.85 0.65 -15.51
CA LEU A 8 6.31 1.62 -16.48
C LEU A 8 6.17 3.00 -15.83
N GLU A 9 6.31 4.06 -16.60
CA GLU A 9 5.81 5.36 -16.15
C GLU A 9 4.27 5.31 -16.05
N PHE A 10 3.68 6.19 -15.24
CA PHE A 10 2.24 6.09 -15.00
C PHE A 10 1.44 6.29 -16.28
N GLU A 11 1.85 7.23 -17.12
CA GLU A 11 1.21 7.56 -18.40
C GLU A 11 1.36 6.45 -19.45
N ASP A 12 2.37 5.58 -19.31
CA ASP A 12 2.58 4.44 -20.22
C ASP A 12 1.73 3.21 -19.83
N VAL A 13 0.98 3.29 -18.73
CA VAL A 13 0.07 2.23 -18.30
C VAL A 13 -1.18 2.25 -19.17
N GLY A 14 -1.48 1.13 -19.85
CA GLY A 14 -2.55 1.06 -20.85
C GLY A 14 -3.98 1.37 -20.38
N TYR A 15 -4.21 1.48 -19.08
CA TYR A 15 -5.48 1.89 -18.47
C TYR A 15 -5.33 3.16 -17.61
N TRP A 16 -4.31 3.98 -17.89
CA TRP A 16 -4.06 5.20 -17.12
C TRP A 16 -5.23 6.19 -17.19
N ASP A 17 -5.75 6.41 -18.39
CA ASP A 17 -6.87 7.33 -18.60
C ASP A 17 -8.14 6.88 -17.86
N GLU A 18 -8.41 5.59 -17.82
CA GLU A 18 -9.58 5.05 -17.11
C GLU A 18 -9.42 5.15 -15.60
N ILE A 19 -8.24 4.86 -15.06
CA ILE A 19 -8.03 4.93 -13.60
C ILE A 19 -8.03 6.37 -13.10
N THR A 20 -7.52 7.32 -13.88
CA THR A 20 -7.58 8.75 -13.52
C THR A 20 -9.01 9.29 -13.51
N GLN A 21 -9.87 8.85 -14.42
CA GLN A 21 -11.30 9.16 -14.37
C GLN A 21 -11.97 8.60 -13.10
N VAL A 22 -11.55 7.43 -12.64
CA VAL A 22 -12.03 6.88 -11.35
C VAL A 22 -11.53 7.73 -10.18
N PHE A 23 -10.30 8.23 -10.22
CA PHE A 23 -9.77 9.13 -9.19
C PHE A 23 -10.56 10.44 -9.13
N GLU A 24 -10.80 11.10 -10.26
CA GLU A 24 -11.62 12.32 -10.37
C GLU A 24 -13.04 12.08 -9.86
N TRP A 25 -13.66 10.97 -10.29
CA TRP A 25 -15.00 10.63 -9.82
C TRP A 25 -15.03 10.43 -8.31
N ALA A 26 -14.05 9.73 -7.75
CA ALA A 26 -13.96 9.47 -6.31
C ALA A 26 -13.84 10.76 -5.50
N ASP A 27 -13.10 11.76 -5.99
CA ASP A 27 -12.94 13.04 -5.30
C ASP A 27 -14.26 13.79 -5.06
N THR A 28 -15.25 13.53 -5.88
CA THR A 28 -16.54 14.24 -5.79
C THR A 28 -17.71 13.37 -5.34
N HIS A 29 -17.59 12.04 -5.42
CA HIS A 29 -18.72 11.12 -5.21
C HIS A 29 -18.56 10.18 -4.01
N VAL A 30 -17.37 10.07 -3.41
CA VAL A 30 -17.18 9.21 -2.23
C VAL A 30 -16.63 10.02 -1.06
N THR A 31 -16.94 9.58 0.14
CA THR A 31 -16.55 10.26 1.38
C THR A 31 -15.08 10.11 1.68
N SER A 32 -14.52 8.91 1.44
CA SER A 32 -13.10 8.62 1.63
C SER A 32 -12.63 7.56 0.64
N THR A 33 -11.41 7.71 0.14
CA THR A 33 -10.77 6.75 -0.78
C THR A 33 -9.50 6.20 -0.13
N MET A 34 -9.34 4.88 -0.18
CA MET A 34 -8.12 4.20 0.25
C MET A 34 -7.40 3.62 -0.97
N TYR A 35 -6.21 4.12 -1.20
CA TYR A 35 -5.30 3.69 -2.26
C TYR A 35 -4.27 2.72 -1.70
N ILE A 36 -4.02 1.58 -2.36
CA ILE A 36 -3.13 0.53 -1.85
C ILE A 36 -2.03 0.20 -2.86
N CYS A 37 -0.78 0.15 -2.40
CA CYS A 37 0.43 -0.23 -3.12
C CYS A 37 0.65 0.63 -4.39
N TRP A 38 0.60 0.02 -5.58
CA TRP A 38 0.75 0.76 -6.84
C TRP A 38 -0.28 1.89 -6.97
N ALA A 39 -1.55 1.63 -6.62
CA ALA A 39 -2.58 2.66 -6.66
C ALA A 39 -2.29 3.81 -5.67
N ALA A 40 -1.63 3.55 -4.54
CA ALA A 40 -1.20 4.61 -3.63
C ALA A 40 -0.16 5.54 -4.28
N GLN A 41 0.82 4.97 -4.98
CA GLN A 41 1.80 5.76 -5.73
C GLN A 41 1.16 6.49 -6.92
N ALA A 42 0.27 5.82 -7.66
CA ALA A 42 -0.47 6.41 -8.78
C ALA A 42 -1.37 7.56 -8.33
N GLY A 43 -2.08 7.41 -7.22
CA GLY A 43 -2.92 8.47 -6.65
C GLY A 43 -2.10 9.66 -6.13
N LEU A 44 -0.98 9.40 -5.43
CA LEU A 44 -0.06 10.46 -5.00
C LEU A 44 0.54 11.22 -6.19
N TYR A 45 0.88 10.53 -7.26
CA TYR A 45 1.35 11.16 -8.49
C TYR A 45 0.25 11.98 -9.17
N TYR A 46 -0.92 11.41 -9.36
CA TYR A 46 -2.02 12.06 -10.07
C TYR A 46 -2.51 13.32 -9.35
N HIS A 47 -2.78 13.23 -8.05
CA HIS A 47 -3.36 14.35 -7.29
C HIS A 47 -2.33 15.41 -6.88
N TYR A 48 -1.06 14.99 -6.65
CA TYR A 48 -0.05 15.86 -6.02
C TYR A 48 1.27 15.95 -6.80
N GLY A 49 1.45 15.18 -7.88
CA GLY A 49 2.71 15.14 -8.62
C GLY A 49 3.87 14.48 -7.88
N VAL A 50 3.59 13.70 -6.82
CA VAL A 50 4.63 12.99 -6.07
C VAL A 50 5.21 11.86 -6.92
N PRO A 51 6.53 11.89 -7.26
CA PRO A 51 7.11 10.90 -8.14
C PRO A 51 7.33 9.56 -7.42
N LYS A 52 7.35 8.47 -8.19
CA LYS A 52 7.86 7.18 -7.72
C LYS A 52 9.36 7.06 -8.03
N HIS A 53 10.08 6.34 -7.17
CA HIS A 53 11.49 6.05 -7.34
C HIS A 53 11.74 4.55 -7.37
N GLN A 54 12.61 4.10 -8.28
CA GLN A 54 13.01 2.69 -8.36
C GLN A 54 13.85 2.31 -7.13
N LEU A 55 13.52 1.19 -6.51
CA LEU A 55 14.31 0.60 -5.45
C LEU A 55 15.48 -0.21 -6.02
N PRO A 56 16.66 -0.19 -5.39
CA PRO A 56 17.78 -1.04 -5.80
C PRO A 56 17.51 -2.54 -5.61
N LYS A 57 16.60 -2.86 -4.68
CA LYS A 57 16.12 -4.23 -4.40
C LYS A 57 14.64 -4.20 -4.05
N LYS A 58 13.92 -5.26 -4.43
CA LYS A 58 12.51 -5.46 -4.07
C LYS A 58 12.34 -5.36 -2.55
N LYS A 59 11.41 -4.54 -2.10
CA LYS A 59 10.88 -4.56 -0.73
C LYS A 59 9.87 -5.70 -0.64
N PHE A 60 10.32 -6.82 -0.07
CA PHE A 60 9.54 -8.05 -0.05
C PHE A 60 9.58 -8.69 1.33
N GLY A 61 8.43 -8.77 1.99
CA GLY A 61 8.32 -9.31 3.34
C GLY A 61 7.36 -8.54 4.23
N VAL A 62 7.50 -8.74 5.54
CA VAL A 62 6.71 -8.08 6.58
C VAL A 62 7.61 -7.14 7.37
N PHE A 63 7.25 -5.84 7.37
CA PHE A 63 8.06 -4.80 8.00
C PHE A 63 7.31 -4.10 9.10
N ARG A 64 8.04 -3.77 10.17
CA ARG A 64 7.49 -3.02 11.31
C ARG A 64 7.33 -1.56 10.94
N GLN A 65 6.14 -1.04 11.20
CA GLN A 65 5.73 0.34 10.97
C GLN A 65 5.52 1.05 12.28
N TYR A 66 5.69 2.37 12.28
CA TYR A 66 5.48 3.23 13.44
C TYR A 66 4.49 4.34 13.09
N PRO A 67 3.36 4.45 13.80
CA PRO A 67 2.48 5.61 13.69
C PRO A 67 3.23 6.89 14.11
N LEU A 68 3.24 7.91 13.24
CA LEU A 68 3.81 9.23 13.55
C LEU A 68 2.76 10.16 14.18
N THR A 69 1.49 9.89 13.90
CA THR A 69 0.33 10.61 14.44
C THR A 69 -0.65 9.61 15.09
N PRO A 70 -0.30 9.03 16.26
CA PRO A 70 -1.06 7.93 16.84
C PRO A 70 -2.49 8.32 17.29
N HIS A 71 -2.78 9.61 17.36
CA HIS A 71 -4.08 10.13 17.81
C HIS A 71 -5.15 10.22 16.72
N ILE A 72 -4.80 10.04 15.45
CA ILE A 72 -5.81 10.05 14.38
C ILE A 72 -6.72 8.82 14.49
N PRO A 73 -8.00 8.93 14.13
CA PRO A 73 -8.96 7.83 14.24
C PRO A 73 -8.52 6.56 13.53
N LEU A 74 -7.72 6.67 12.44
CA LEU A 74 -7.21 5.54 11.68
C LEU A 74 -6.41 4.55 12.55
N PHE A 75 -5.66 5.05 13.55
CA PHE A 75 -4.82 4.24 14.44
C PHE A 75 -5.47 3.94 15.80
N ARG A 76 -6.76 4.18 15.95
CA ARG A 76 -7.44 3.86 17.20
C ARG A 76 -7.34 2.38 17.54
N GLY A 77 -6.80 2.08 18.72
CA GLY A 77 -6.56 0.71 19.19
C GLY A 77 -5.29 0.06 18.66
N PHE A 78 -4.46 0.80 17.91
CA PHE A 78 -3.15 0.30 17.52
C PHE A 78 -2.17 0.32 18.68
N ASP A 79 -1.20 -0.59 18.64
CA ASP A 79 0.00 -0.54 19.46
C ASP A 79 0.97 0.54 18.95
N ASP A 80 2.04 0.80 19.71
CA ASP A 80 3.10 1.76 19.31
C ASP A 80 3.78 1.41 17.99
N SER A 81 3.62 0.17 17.54
CA SER A 81 4.09 -0.31 16.24
C SER A 81 3.19 -1.42 15.71
N PHE A 82 3.15 -1.57 14.40
CA PHE A 82 2.41 -2.65 13.74
C PHE A 82 3.20 -3.22 12.57
N ASN A 83 2.84 -4.42 12.12
CA ASN A 83 3.48 -5.06 10.99
C ASN A 83 2.64 -4.89 9.73
N MET A 84 3.33 -4.68 8.59
CA MET A 84 2.70 -4.51 7.27
C MET A 84 3.47 -5.31 6.22
N PRO A 85 2.79 -6.17 5.45
CA PRO A 85 3.38 -6.81 4.27
C PRO A 85 3.69 -5.81 3.17
N HIS A 86 4.81 -6.00 2.49
CA HIS A 86 5.20 -5.25 1.30
C HIS A 86 5.67 -6.19 0.19
N SER A 87 5.30 -5.85 -1.04
CA SER A 87 5.84 -6.43 -2.26
C SER A 87 5.88 -5.35 -3.34
N ARG A 88 7.01 -4.66 -3.47
CA ARG A 88 7.15 -3.55 -4.42
C ARG A 88 8.59 -3.31 -4.87
N HIS A 89 8.75 -2.77 -6.07
CA HIS A 89 10.03 -2.39 -6.68
C HIS A 89 10.25 -0.87 -6.71
N THR A 90 9.24 -0.10 -6.27
CA THR A 90 9.27 1.36 -6.24
C THR A 90 8.89 1.89 -4.86
N GLU A 91 9.20 3.16 -4.61
CA GLU A 91 8.84 3.88 -3.40
C GLU A 91 8.47 5.32 -3.71
N VAL A 92 7.76 5.95 -2.78
CA VAL A 92 7.64 7.41 -2.66
C VAL A 92 8.53 7.85 -1.52
N ARG A 93 9.22 8.99 -1.68
CA ARG A 93 10.18 9.47 -0.70
C ARG A 93 9.57 10.51 0.23
N PRO A 94 9.95 10.54 1.51
CA PRO A 94 9.44 11.54 2.45
C PRO A 94 9.68 12.98 2.00
N GLU A 95 10.81 13.26 1.37
CA GLU A 95 11.15 14.60 0.86
C GLU A 95 10.19 15.08 -0.22
N ASP A 96 9.75 14.20 -1.12
CA ASP A 96 8.81 14.53 -2.19
C ASP A 96 7.38 14.74 -1.66
N ILE A 97 7.03 14.07 -0.55
CA ILE A 97 5.73 14.22 0.10
C ILE A 97 5.67 15.51 0.93
N ARG A 98 6.72 15.80 1.71
CA ARG A 98 6.75 16.93 2.65
C ARG A 98 6.74 18.31 2.01
N ILE A 99 6.97 18.43 0.71
CA ILE A 99 6.82 19.71 -0.01
C ILE A 99 5.35 20.10 -0.20
N HIS A 100 4.42 19.15 -0.03
CA HIS A 100 2.98 19.36 -0.17
C HIS A 100 2.35 19.52 1.22
N SER A 101 1.83 20.71 1.50
CA SER A 101 1.21 21.04 2.79
C SER A 101 -0.07 20.26 3.09
N GLU A 102 -0.68 19.68 2.07
CA GLU A 102 -1.90 18.87 2.14
C GLU A 102 -1.64 17.41 2.50
N LEU A 103 -0.37 16.98 2.44
CA LEU A 103 0.03 15.59 2.68
C LEU A 103 0.72 15.44 4.03
N ASP A 104 0.24 14.50 4.82
CA ASP A 104 0.85 14.09 6.08
C ASP A 104 1.36 12.65 5.99
N ILE A 105 2.63 12.42 6.30
CA ILE A 105 3.13 11.06 6.51
C ILE A 105 2.71 10.64 7.93
N VAL A 106 1.77 9.71 8.03
CA VAL A 106 1.19 9.31 9.31
C VAL A 106 1.75 7.99 9.83
N ALA A 107 2.43 7.21 8.99
CA ALA A 107 3.20 6.05 9.41
C ALA A 107 4.40 5.81 8.50
N GLU A 108 5.51 5.37 9.10
CA GLU A 108 6.74 5.04 8.38
C GLU A 108 7.51 3.87 9.02
N SER A 109 8.50 3.39 8.30
CA SER A 109 9.43 2.35 8.75
C SER A 109 10.84 2.70 8.34
N ALA A 110 11.80 2.49 9.23
CA ALA A 110 13.22 2.62 8.90
C ALA A 110 13.66 1.65 7.78
N GLU A 111 12.97 0.51 7.63
CA GLU A 111 13.31 -0.51 6.65
C GLU A 111 12.51 -0.40 5.35
N SER A 112 11.21 -0.12 5.42
CA SER A 112 10.35 -0.04 4.24
C SER A 112 10.05 1.38 3.77
N GLY A 113 10.46 2.42 4.50
CA GLY A 113 10.22 3.82 4.15
C GLY A 113 8.81 4.28 4.49
N THR A 114 8.30 5.28 3.76
CA THR A 114 6.93 5.81 3.91
C THR A 114 5.91 4.71 3.69
N SER A 115 4.99 4.55 4.64
CA SER A 115 4.00 3.46 4.59
C SER A 115 2.57 3.93 4.49
N ILE A 116 2.18 4.98 5.20
CA ILE A 116 0.84 5.56 5.10
C ILE A 116 0.95 7.08 4.99
N VAL A 117 0.34 7.61 3.94
CA VAL A 117 0.18 9.06 3.71
C VAL A 117 -1.31 9.39 3.77
N TYR A 118 -1.62 10.56 4.27
CA TYR A 118 -2.95 11.00 4.62
C TYR A 118 -3.18 12.39 4.04
N ALA A 119 -4.32 12.63 3.45
CA ALA A 119 -4.67 13.93 2.91
C ALA A 119 -6.10 14.31 3.25
N HIS A 120 -6.34 15.62 3.40
CA HIS A 120 -7.68 16.20 3.63
C HIS A 120 -8.45 15.51 4.76
N ASN A 121 -7.79 15.31 5.92
CA ASN A 121 -8.36 14.65 7.11
C ASN A 121 -8.90 13.23 6.84
N GLY A 122 -8.23 12.47 5.95
CA GLY A 122 -8.58 11.08 5.63
C GLY A 122 -9.57 10.90 4.51
N ARG A 123 -9.88 11.98 3.80
CA ARG A 123 -10.60 11.86 2.53
C ARG A 123 -9.81 11.03 1.52
N GLN A 124 -8.48 11.14 1.56
CA GLN A 124 -7.58 10.29 0.78
C GLN A 124 -6.54 9.66 1.71
N ILE A 125 -6.41 8.34 1.64
CA ILE A 125 -5.47 7.53 2.43
C ILE A 125 -4.65 6.68 1.47
N PHE A 126 -3.32 6.85 1.49
CA PHE A 126 -2.41 6.15 0.59
C PHE A 126 -1.54 5.18 1.40
N ILE A 127 -1.67 3.89 1.15
CA ILE A 127 -0.96 2.82 1.86
C ILE A 127 0.00 2.14 0.88
N THR A 128 1.31 2.25 1.09
CA THR A 128 2.32 1.69 0.17
C THR A 128 2.55 0.20 0.32
N GLY A 129 2.05 -0.41 1.39
CA GLY A 129 2.08 -1.85 1.64
C GLY A 129 0.71 -2.49 1.50
N HIS A 130 0.55 -3.69 2.08
CA HIS A 130 -0.60 -4.56 1.85
C HIS A 130 -1.17 -5.12 3.15
N MET A 131 -2.02 -4.35 3.84
CA MET A 131 -2.71 -4.84 5.03
C MET A 131 -3.77 -5.91 4.70
N GLU A 132 -4.26 -5.94 3.46
CA GLU A 132 -5.27 -6.87 2.96
C GLU A 132 -4.74 -8.28 2.63
N TYR A 133 -3.42 -8.49 2.67
CA TYR A 133 -2.83 -9.76 2.25
C TYR A 133 -3.24 -10.93 3.12
N GLU A 134 -3.64 -12.01 2.45
CA GLU A 134 -3.85 -13.31 3.05
C GLU A 134 -2.52 -13.95 3.51
N PRO A 135 -2.56 -14.90 4.46
CA PRO A 135 -1.34 -15.52 5.02
C PRO A 135 -0.34 -16.02 3.99
N TYR A 136 -0.82 -16.59 2.89
CA TYR A 136 0.02 -17.24 1.86
C TYR A 136 0.26 -16.38 0.62
N THR A 137 -0.11 -15.11 0.62
CA THR A 137 0.03 -14.24 -0.59
C THR A 137 1.49 -14.06 -0.96
N LEU A 138 2.37 -13.69 -0.02
CA LEU A 138 3.80 -13.55 -0.29
C LEU A 138 4.48 -14.91 -0.58
N ASP A 139 4.01 -16.02 0.02
CA ASP A 139 4.52 -17.36 -0.28
C ASP A 139 4.24 -17.76 -1.73
N LYS A 140 3.01 -17.55 -2.19
CA LYS A 140 2.61 -17.81 -3.58
C LYS A 140 3.44 -16.98 -4.55
N GLU A 141 3.65 -15.71 -4.25
CA GLU A 141 4.48 -14.81 -5.05
C GLU A 141 5.94 -15.28 -5.07
N TYR A 142 6.52 -15.60 -3.92
CA TYR A 142 7.88 -16.11 -3.82
C TYR A 142 8.10 -17.40 -4.62
N ARG A 143 7.17 -18.37 -4.50
CA ARG A 143 7.24 -19.63 -5.24
C ARG A 143 7.08 -19.41 -6.75
N ARG A 144 6.12 -18.61 -7.16
CA ARG A 144 5.94 -18.20 -8.55
C ARG A 144 7.24 -17.58 -9.10
N ASP A 145 7.82 -16.61 -8.41
CA ASP A 145 9.03 -15.91 -8.84
C ASP A 145 10.24 -16.87 -8.91
N LYS A 146 10.27 -17.89 -8.02
CA LYS A 146 11.27 -18.95 -8.04
C LYS A 146 11.08 -19.92 -9.21
N ASP A 147 9.84 -20.28 -9.54
CA ASP A 147 9.52 -21.20 -10.64
C ASP A 147 9.70 -20.53 -12.01
N ILE A 148 9.37 -19.25 -12.14
CA ILE A 148 9.63 -18.43 -13.35
C ILE A 148 11.13 -18.33 -13.66
N ARG A 149 12.02 -18.63 -12.70
CA ARG A 149 13.46 -18.75 -12.96
C ARG A 149 13.80 -19.78 -14.03
N VAL A 150 12.92 -20.71 -14.31
CA VAL A 150 13.07 -21.76 -15.32
C VAL A 150 12.64 -21.28 -16.72
N ASP A 151 11.78 -20.25 -16.83
CA ASP A 151 11.26 -19.78 -18.12
C ASP A 151 11.84 -18.41 -18.50
N SER A 152 12.88 -18.43 -19.34
CA SER A 152 13.69 -17.27 -19.72
C SER A 152 13.01 -16.26 -20.65
N GLU A 153 11.91 -16.62 -21.30
CA GLU A 153 11.21 -15.77 -22.25
C GLU A 153 10.26 -14.78 -21.57
N TYR A 154 9.53 -15.23 -20.57
CA TYR A 154 8.62 -14.40 -19.77
C TYR A 154 9.35 -13.30 -18.95
N ARG A 155 10.63 -13.52 -18.63
CA ARG A 155 11.49 -12.57 -17.91
C ARG A 155 11.92 -11.37 -18.73
N ARG A 156 12.01 -11.49 -20.05
CA ARG A 156 12.44 -10.37 -20.91
C ARG A 156 11.42 -9.25 -20.93
N ASP A 157 10.14 -9.59 -20.83
CA ASP A 157 9.03 -8.64 -20.91
C ASP A 157 8.74 -7.95 -19.57
N MET A 158 9.19 -8.52 -18.43
CA MET A 158 8.93 -8.01 -17.07
C MET A 158 10.10 -7.19 -16.50
N GLY A 159 11.07 -6.73 -17.31
CA GLY A 159 12.19 -5.91 -16.82
C GLY A 159 13.06 -6.67 -15.80
N LYS A 160 13.95 -7.53 -16.30
CA LYS A 160 14.86 -8.41 -15.57
C LYS A 160 15.32 -7.93 -14.20
N ARG A 161 14.99 -8.68 -13.15
CA ARG A 161 15.79 -8.74 -11.94
C ARG A 161 16.13 -10.19 -11.64
N ASP A 162 17.44 -10.50 -11.57
CA ASP A 162 17.96 -11.87 -11.45
C ASP A 162 17.86 -12.45 -10.03
N ASP A 163 17.35 -11.70 -9.06
CA ASP A 163 17.32 -12.07 -7.66
C ASP A 163 15.90 -12.37 -7.17
N VAL A 164 15.58 -13.64 -7.07
CA VAL A 164 14.40 -14.07 -6.31
C VAL A 164 14.69 -13.86 -4.83
N VAL A 165 14.13 -12.81 -4.25
CA VAL A 165 14.30 -12.49 -2.83
C VAL A 165 13.26 -13.27 -2.03
N MET A 166 13.70 -13.96 -0.97
CA MET A 166 12.80 -14.55 0.02
C MET A 166 12.13 -13.43 0.83
N PRO A 167 10.80 -13.53 1.12
CA PRO A 167 10.13 -12.51 1.92
C PRO A 167 10.70 -12.45 3.35
N LYS A 168 11.17 -11.25 3.75
CA LYS A 168 11.79 -11.01 5.05
C LYS A 168 10.74 -11.05 6.18
N ASN A 169 11.11 -11.59 7.35
CA ASN A 169 10.26 -11.66 8.55
C ASN A 169 8.89 -12.34 8.32
N TYR A 170 8.82 -13.26 7.41
CA TYR A 170 7.57 -13.83 6.94
C TYR A 170 7.42 -15.32 7.33
N TYR A 171 8.46 -16.12 7.19
CA TYR A 171 8.43 -17.51 7.62
C TYR A 171 8.92 -17.67 9.06
N ILE A 172 8.45 -18.69 9.75
CA ILE A 172 8.96 -19.05 11.08
C ILE A 172 10.44 -19.44 10.93
N GLY A 173 11.32 -18.74 11.65
CA GLY A 173 12.76 -18.98 11.62
C GLY A 173 13.43 -18.67 10.28
N ASP A 174 12.81 -17.84 9.43
CA ASP A 174 13.26 -17.54 8.07
C ASP A 174 13.44 -18.79 7.18
N ASP A 175 12.70 -19.86 7.47
CA ASP A 175 12.72 -21.11 6.74
C ASP A 175 11.50 -21.24 5.82
N PRO A 176 11.68 -21.19 4.47
CA PRO A 176 10.57 -21.28 3.52
C PRO A 176 9.90 -22.67 3.44
N SER A 177 10.39 -23.66 4.18
CA SER A 177 9.69 -24.93 4.40
C SER A 177 8.63 -24.82 5.50
N GLN A 178 8.71 -23.80 6.34
CA GLN A 178 7.76 -23.52 7.41
C GLN A 178 6.58 -22.69 6.92
N LYS A 179 5.51 -22.69 7.71
CA LYS A 179 4.34 -21.84 7.43
C LYS A 179 4.64 -20.35 7.64
N PRO A 180 3.88 -19.45 6.97
CA PRO A 180 3.94 -18.03 7.24
C PRO A 180 3.63 -17.68 8.69
N HIS A 181 4.38 -16.71 9.24
CA HIS A 181 4.13 -16.12 10.55
C HIS A 181 3.30 -14.84 10.39
N VAL A 182 1.99 -14.97 10.54
CA VAL A 182 1.05 -13.86 10.34
C VAL A 182 1.06 -12.94 11.56
N THR A 183 1.58 -11.74 11.40
CA THR A 183 1.74 -10.74 12.48
C THR A 183 1.06 -9.40 12.18
N TRP A 184 0.30 -9.30 11.07
CA TRP A 184 -0.34 -8.05 10.64
C TRP A 184 -1.88 -8.07 10.73
N ARG A 185 -2.51 -9.24 10.84
CA ARG A 185 -3.96 -9.41 10.69
C ARG A 185 -4.79 -8.60 11.70
N ALA A 186 -4.37 -8.55 12.96
CA ALA A 186 -5.10 -7.81 13.98
C ALA A 186 -5.15 -6.30 13.65
N HIS A 187 -4.00 -5.71 13.33
CA HIS A 187 -3.91 -4.31 12.92
C HIS A 187 -4.58 -4.04 11.57
N ALA A 188 -4.54 -5.01 10.63
CA ALA A 188 -5.29 -4.92 9.39
C ALA A 188 -6.80 -4.78 9.64
N ASN A 189 -7.35 -5.65 10.49
CA ASN A 189 -8.76 -5.57 10.86
C ASN A 189 -9.11 -4.23 11.53
N LEU A 190 -8.26 -3.74 12.43
CA LEU A 190 -8.45 -2.43 13.06
C LEU A 190 -8.39 -1.30 12.02
N LEU A 191 -7.40 -1.31 11.12
CA LEU A 191 -7.25 -0.28 10.10
C LEU A 191 -8.49 -0.16 9.22
N PHE A 192 -8.96 -1.27 8.66
CA PHE A 192 -10.16 -1.26 7.82
C PHE A 192 -11.44 -0.93 8.61
N SER A 193 -11.57 -1.44 9.83
CA SER A 193 -12.71 -1.11 10.69
C SER A 193 -12.71 0.37 11.08
N ASN A 194 -11.57 0.94 11.42
CA ASN A 194 -11.43 2.36 11.73
C ASN A 194 -11.73 3.24 10.52
N TRP A 195 -11.21 2.85 9.33
CA TRP A 195 -11.50 3.57 8.09
C TRP A 195 -13.00 3.59 7.79
N ILE A 196 -13.65 2.42 7.80
CA ILE A 196 -15.08 2.32 7.52
C ILE A 196 -15.89 3.12 8.54
N ASN A 197 -15.56 3.00 9.84
CA ASN A 197 -16.33 3.64 10.89
C ASN A 197 -16.12 5.17 10.93
N TYR A 198 -14.88 5.64 10.91
CA TYR A 198 -14.57 7.05 11.19
C TYR A 198 -14.47 7.92 9.94
N TYR A 199 -14.16 7.36 8.76
CA TYR A 199 -13.95 8.13 7.52
C TYR A 199 -15.03 7.90 6.47
N ILE A 200 -15.83 6.83 6.61
CA ILE A 200 -16.96 6.57 5.72
C ILE A 200 -18.26 6.76 6.47
N TYR A 201 -18.54 5.92 7.47
CA TYR A 201 -19.83 5.92 8.14
C TYR A 201 -20.15 7.22 8.88
N GLN A 202 -19.20 7.76 9.66
CA GLN A 202 -19.44 9.00 10.45
C GLN A 202 -19.38 10.27 9.59
N GLU A 203 -18.65 10.26 8.47
CA GLU A 203 -18.50 11.44 7.60
C GLU A 203 -19.49 11.45 6.44
N THR A 204 -20.18 10.34 6.15
CA THR A 204 -21.19 10.29 5.12
C THR A 204 -22.42 11.13 5.54
N PRO A 205 -22.83 12.14 4.75
CA PRO A 205 -24.02 12.92 5.03
C PRO A 205 -25.27 12.02 5.19
N TYR A 206 -25.97 12.18 6.29
CA TYR A 206 -27.09 11.33 6.64
C TYR A 206 -28.32 12.17 6.97
N ASN A 207 -29.35 12.05 6.17
CA ASN A 207 -30.62 12.72 6.42
C ASN A 207 -31.63 11.76 7.04
N ILE A 208 -31.84 11.87 8.35
CA ILE A 208 -32.78 11.01 9.11
C ILE A 208 -34.21 11.16 8.60
N GLU A 209 -34.60 12.32 8.06
CA GLU A 209 -35.95 12.60 7.58
C GLU A 209 -36.32 11.86 6.28
N GLU A 210 -35.31 11.34 5.56
CA GLU A 210 -35.49 10.57 4.32
C GLU A 210 -35.62 9.06 4.54
N ILE A 211 -35.52 8.61 5.80
CA ILE A 211 -35.70 7.20 6.19
C ILE A 211 -37.08 7.02 6.76
N GLY A 212 -38.05 6.98 5.88
CA GLY A 212 -39.44 6.67 6.20
C GLY A 212 -39.84 5.26 5.73
#